data_bff1d0c5556d29ec951e3deae5b88424
#
_entry.id   bff1d0c5556d29ec951e3deae5b88424
#
_cell.length_a   1.000
_cell.length_b   1.000
_cell.length_c   1.000
_cell.angle_alpha   90.00
_cell.angle_beta   90.00
_cell.angle_gamma   90.00
#
_symmetry.space_group_name_H-M   'P 1'
#
loop_
_entity.id
_entity.type
_entity.pdbx_description
1 polymer ?
#
loop_
_entity_poly.entity_id
_entity_poly.type
_entity_poly.pdbx_seq_one_letter_code
_entity_poly.pdbx_strand_id
1 'polypeptide(L)'
;GGDIIELPIRSNFKEGLSVIEFFISTNGARKGLADTALKTADAGYLTRRLVDIAQDVVITEDDCGTIRGIAQTAIKNGEDIVEPLRERIVGRYSLERVHHPITGEIILDVNQEITEEKAIQIEEAGIEKVYIRTVLTCEAKHGICRKCYDRNLATGRPVDIGEAVGIIAAQSIGQPGTQLTMRTFHIGGAATKVSEENRIVLKYPVYINRLEGSFVKLDTGNLLFTRKGYAYVAKIFHQLEIKPGDKIHVEDGKRILKGDLLITRASGEEIYSQDIAFAKIIASTLITIAQENRIEIRNGSEVFFKDGDIVGANVTFATFDPFSDPIIAEYDGYVRYEDIISGSTLKEEINEETGNVEKKIADYSGEKDSKQPRIVITDEDGNEIITYLLPGGAYLNVDDGAKIKAGKIIAKTLKESARAMDIVGGLPRVGELFEARKPKSSAVLATVSGTVAVKGIVKGKRLIVIKDIFGKEYKHLVPVGKRLLVRDGDNIEVGEKLCSGNADPHDILLILGEQACQQFIMDEIQSVYRQQGVTINDKHIGVIVRQMLRKVEIAYPGDT
;
A
#
# COMPACT_ATOMS: atom_id res chain seq x y z
N GLY A 1 22.93 -12.26 -13.39
CA GLY A 1 21.89 -13.05 -12.79
C GLY A 1 20.54 -12.43 -13.01
N GLY A 2 19.50 -13.25 -13.09
CA GLY A 2 18.14 -12.81 -13.37
C GLY A 2 17.61 -13.25 -14.73
N ASP A 3 18.49 -13.74 -15.60
CA ASP A 3 18.07 -14.25 -16.90
C ASP A 3 17.37 -15.61 -16.75
N ILE A 4 16.25 -15.78 -17.42
CA ILE A 4 15.50 -17.03 -17.47
C ILE A 4 16.27 -18.01 -18.35
N ILE A 5 16.43 -19.25 -17.87
CA ILE A 5 17.08 -20.32 -18.66
C ILE A 5 16.09 -20.78 -19.72
N GLU A 6 16.48 -20.72 -21.00
CA GLU A 6 15.63 -21.04 -22.15
C GLU A 6 15.11 -22.48 -22.16
N LEU A 7 15.88 -23.41 -21.62
CA LEU A 7 15.52 -24.84 -21.54
C LEU A 7 14.98 -25.16 -20.13
N PRO A 8 13.65 -25.31 -19.93
CA PRO A 8 13.08 -25.65 -18.65
C PRO A 8 13.35 -27.11 -18.29
N ILE A 9 13.53 -27.36 -16.98
CA ILE A 9 13.60 -28.72 -16.44
C ILE A 9 12.16 -29.22 -16.30
N ARG A 10 11.79 -30.27 -17.07
CA ARG A 10 10.44 -30.85 -17.10
C ARG A 10 10.32 -32.13 -16.28
N SER A 11 11.41 -32.88 -16.13
CA SER A 11 11.46 -34.16 -15.42
C SER A 11 11.60 -33.94 -13.91
N ASN A 12 11.04 -34.83 -13.10
CA ASN A 12 11.27 -34.87 -11.67
C ASN A 12 12.40 -35.86 -11.31
N PHE A 13 12.91 -35.82 -10.10
CA PHE A 13 13.98 -36.72 -9.66
C PHE A 13 13.58 -38.18 -9.62
N LYS A 14 12.29 -38.53 -9.50
CA LYS A 14 11.80 -39.90 -9.49
C LYS A 14 11.82 -40.50 -10.90
N GLU A 15 11.50 -39.72 -11.91
CA GLU A 15 11.52 -40.12 -13.32
C GLU A 15 12.93 -40.12 -13.90
N GLY A 16 13.83 -39.37 -13.28
CA GLY A 16 15.19 -39.15 -13.75
C GLY A 16 15.30 -37.98 -14.70
N LEU A 17 16.39 -37.23 -14.59
CA LEU A 17 16.69 -36.08 -15.43
C LEU A 17 17.39 -36.52 -16.72
N SER A 18 17.10 -35.85 -17.83
CA SER A 18 17.93 -35.96 -19.03
C SER A 18 19.34 -35.39 -18.77
N VAL A 19 20.31 -35.75 -19.59
CA VAL A 19 21.70 -35.28 -19.43
C VAL A 19 21.78 -33.74 -19.46
N ILE A 20 21.00 -33.10 -20.33
CA ILE A 20 20.97 -31.66 -20.46
C ILE A 20 20.33 -31.00 -19.20
N GLU A 21 19.21 -31.55 -18.74
CA GLU A 21 18.54 -31.05 -17.54
C GLU A 21 19.43 -31.19 -16.29
N PHE A 22 20.14 -32.33 -16.17
CA PHE A 22 21.12 -32.54 -15.09
C PHE A 22 22.25 -31.51 -15.15
N PHE A 23 22.78 -31.23 -16.34
CA PHE A 23 23.87 -30.26 -16.52
C PHE A 23 23.40 -28.84 -16.14
N ILE A 24 22.21 -28.43 -16.57
CA ILE A 24 21.61 -27.14 -16.22
C ILE A 24 21.38 -27.05 -14.70
N SER A 25 20.81 -28.09 -14.09
CA SER A 25 20.59 -28.18 -12.65
C SER A 25 21.90 -28.05 -11.86
N THR A 26 22.96 -28.74 -12.30
CA THR A 26 24.28 -28.69 -11.67
C THR A 26 24.92 -27.33 -11.76
N ASN A 27 24.80 -26.64 -12.90
CA ASN A 27 25.27 -25.25 -13.06
C ASN A 27 24.50 -24.30 -12.13
N GLY A 28 23.18 -24.46 -12.02
CA GLY A 28 22.35 -23.70 -11.08
C GLY A 28 22.77 -23.92 -9.63
N ALA A 29 23.00 -25.17 -9.22
CA ALA A 29 23.45 -25.52 -7.89
C ALA A 29 24.84 -24.93 -7.57
N ARG A 30 25.80 -25.04 -8.51
CA ARG A 30 27.15 -24.46 -8.35
C ARG A 30 27.09 -22.92 -8.20
N LYS A 31 26.29 -22.25 -9.03
CA LYS A 31 26.09 -20.79 -8.93
C LYS A 31 25.44 -20.43 -7.59
N GLY A 32 24.45 -21.19 -7.15
CA GLY A 32 23.81 -20.99 -5.85
C GLY A 32 24.78 -21.12 -4.67
N LEU A 33 25.66 -22.11 -4.67
CA LEU A 33 26.70 -22.29 -3.65
C LEU A 33 27.70 -21.12 -3.64
N ALA A 34 28.18 -20.70 -4.82
CA ALA A 34 29.10 -19.56 -4.92
C ALA A 34 28.46 -18.26 -4.44
N ASP A 35 27.23 -17.99 -4.86
CA ASP A 35 26.49 -16.79 -4.44
C ASP A 35 26.21 -16.80 -2.93
N THR A 36 25.89 -17.94 -2.33
CA THR A 36 25.69 -18.06 -0.88
C THR A 36 26.97 -17.72 -0.12
N ALA A 37 28.11 -18.24 -0.57
CA ALA A 37 29.41 -17.98 0.06
C ALA A 37 29.77 -16.48 0.00
N LEU A 38 29.57 -15.81 -1.13
CA LEU A 38 29.86 -14.38 -1.29
C LEU A 38 28.91 -13.50 -0.47
N LYS A 39 27.62 -13.77 -0.51
CA LYS A 39 26.59 -12.99 0.17
C LYS A 39 26.63 -13.13 1.70
N THR A 40 27.19 -14.23 2.22
CA THR A 40 27.43 -14.39 3.66
C THR A 40 28.37 -13.29 4.19
N ALA A 41 29.39 -12.91 3.41
CA ALA A 41 30.28 -11.82 3.76
C ALA A 41 29.53 -10.46 3.79
N ASP A 42 28.64 -10.22 2.82
CA ASP A 42 27.82 -8.99 2.77
C ASP A 42 26.89 -8.89 3.99
N ALA A 43 26.26 -10.01 4.40
CA ALA A 43 25.43 -10.06 5.60
C ALA A 43 26.24 -9.77 6.88
N GLY A 44 27.45 -10.32 6.99
CA GLY A 44 28.36 -10.05 8.10
C GLY A 44 28.80 -8.58 8.15
N TYR A 45 29.12 -8.01 6.98
CA TYR A 45 29.49 -6.60 6.87
C TYR A 45 28.32 -5.66 7.24
N LEU A 46 27.10 -5.95 6.79
CA LEU A 46 25.91 -5.18 7.18
C LEU A 46 25.73 -5.22 8.70
N THR A 47 25.80 -6.42 9.31
CA THR A 47 25.65 -6.58 10.76
C THR A 47 26.68 -5.76 11.52
N ARG A 48 27.96 -5.82 11.12
CA ARG A 48 29.03 -5.02 11.73
C ARG A 48 28.72 -3.53 11.68
N ARG A 49 28.29 -3.01 10.52
CA ARG A 49 27.94 -1.59 10.38
C ARG A 49 26.76 -1.18 11.25
N LEU A 50 25.75 -2.03 11.37
CA LEU A 50 24.61 -1.77 12.25
C LEU A 50 25.06 -1.73 13.73
N VAL A 51 25.97 -2.63 14.15
CA VAL A 51 26.55 -2.60 15.49
C VAL A 51 27.33 -1.30 15.71
N ASP A 52 28.19 -0.89 14.75
CA ASP A 52 28.99 0.32 14.87
C ASP A 52 28.12 1.59 15.07
N ILE A 53 26.93 1.64 14.45
CA ILE A 53 26.00 2.76 14.58
C ILE A 53 25.20 2.71 15.89
N ALA A 54 24.85 1.51 16.35
CA ALA A 54 23.89 1.33 17.44
C ALA A 54 24.52 0.92 18.78
N GLN A 55 25.83 0.67 18.87
CA GLN A 55 26.51 0.18 20.09
C GLN A 55 26.30 1.08 21.31
N ASP A 56 26.14 2.39 21.10
CA ASP A 56 25.96 3.36 22.19
C ASP A 56 24.51 3.44 22.70
N VAL A 57 23.58 2.71 22.05
CA VAL A 57 22.17 2.74 22.42
C VAL A 57 21.91 1.75 23.54
N VAL A 58 21.73 2.27 24.75
CA VAL A 58 21.40 1.51 25.94
C VAL A 58 20.13 2.07 26.59
N ILE A 59 19.51 1.29 27.47
CA ILE A 59 18.39 1.78 28.29
C ILE A 59 18.97 2.65 29.43
N THR A 60 18.62 3.94 29.44
CA THR A 60 19.19 4.92 30.36
C THR A 60 18.27 5.37 31.48
N GLU A 61 16.93 5.39 31.23
CA GLU A 61 15.92 5.92 32.15
C GLU A 61 14.64 5.11 32.10
N ASP A 62 13.79 5.22 33.10
CA ASP A 62 12.51 4.50 33.15
C ASP A 62 11.48 5.12 32.20
N ASP A 63 11.35 6.45 32.20
CA ASP A 63 10.33 7.19 31.44
C ASP A 63 10.86 8.52 30.95
N CYS A 64 10.78 8.76 29.65
CA CYS A 64 11.15 10.05 29.04
C CYS A 64 10.02 11.08 29.03
N GLY A 65 8.80 10.71 29.48
CA GLY A 65 7.64 11.61 29.54
C GLY A 65 7.10 12.06 28.19
N THR A 66 7.45 11.38 27.08
CA THR A 66 6.98 11.78 25.74
C THR A 66 5.46 11.72 25.64
N ILE A 67 4.88 12.72 24.95
CA ILE A 67 3.49 12.78 24.55
C ILE A 67 3.29 12.34 23.08
N ARG A 68 4.38 12.00 22.39
CA ARG A 68 4.37 11.54 21.00
C ARG A 68 4.40 10.03 20.93
N GLY A 69 3.61 9.47 20.04
CA GLY A 69 3.57 8.04 19.76
C GLY A 69 3.14 7.75 18.34
N ILE A 70 3.00 6.50 18.01
CA ILE A 70 2.56 6.04 16.71
C ILE A 70 1.24 5.29 16.86
N ALA A 71 0.34 5.52 15.92
CA ALA A 71 -0.88 4.77 15.80
C ALA A 71 -0.59 3.40 15.18
N GLN A 72 -0.88 2.33 15.89
CA GLN A 72 -0.80 0.98 15.37
C GLN A 72 -2.15 0.48 14.90
N THR A 73 -2.14 -0.16 13.72
CA THR A 73 -3.29 -0.83 13.10
C THR A 73 -2.88 -2.24 12.68
N ALA A 74 -3.85 -3.11 12.42
CA ALA A 74 -3.57 -4.40 11.79
C ALA A 74 -2.97 -4.19 10.39
N ILE A 75 -1.99 -5.00 10.02
CA ILE A 75 -1.46 -5.00 8.65
C ILE A 75 -2.38 -5.90 7.81
N LYS A 76 -2.99 -5.28 6.82
CA LYS A 76 -3.91 -5.95 5.89
C LYS A 76 -3.30 -5.96 4.48
N ASN A 77 -3.48 -7.06 3.77
CA ASN A 77 -3.19 -7.14 2.34
C ASN A 77 -4.52 -7.40 1.62
N GLY A 78 -5.16 -6.31 1.17
CA GLY A 78 -6.57 -6.36 0.80
C GLY A 78 -7.46 -6.60 2.04
N GLU A 79 -8.21 -7.69 2.05
CA GLU A 79 -9.04 -8.12 3.21
C GLU A 79 -8.30 -9.07 4.17
N ASP A 80 -7.22 -9.70 3.73
CA ASP A 80 -6.45 -10.63 4.55
C ASP A 80 -5.62 -9.89 5.60
N ILE A 81 -5.80 -10.29 6.85
CA ILE A 81 -4.99 -9.79 7.97
C ILE A 81 -3.66 -10.54 7.95
N VAL A 82 -2.60 -9.87 7.50
CA VAL A 82 -1.23 -10.41 7.51
C VAL A 82 -0.68 -10.46 8.93
N GLU A 83 -0.94 -9.42 9.71
CA GLU A 83 -0.51 -9.32 11.11
C GLU A 83 -1.64 -8.65 11.91
N PRO A 84 -2.28 -9.38 12.86
CA PRO A 84 -3.39 -8.82 13.64
C PRO A 84 -2.90 -7.72 14.57
N LEU A 85 -3.78 -6.78 14.91
CA LEU A 85 -3.47 -5.67 15.81
C LEU A 85 -2.95 -6.17 17.15
N ARG A 86 -3.53 -7.25 17.68
CA ARG A 86 -3.13 -7.89 18.93
C ARG A 86 -1.62 -8.16 18.98
N GLU A 87 -1.04 -8.78 17.96
CA GLU A 87 0.38 -9.15 17.93
C GLU A 87 1.30 -7.93 17.87
N ARG A 88 0.84 -6.84 17.28
CA ARG A 88 1.60 -5.60 17.15
C ARG A 88 1.62 -4.73 18.40
N ILE A 89 0.60 -4.84 19.25
CA ILE A 89 0.47 -4.00 20.46
C ILE A 89 0.87 -4.70 21.75
N VAL A 90 0.91 -6.04 21.78
CA VAL A 90 1.29 -6.82 22.97
C VAL A 90 2.67 -6.40 23.48
N GLY A 91 2.76 -6.14 24.79
CA GLY A 91 3.97 -5.72 25.49
C GLY A 91 4.34 -4.27 25.34
N ARG A 92 3.62 -3.50 24.49
CA ARG A 92 3.83 -2.05 24.33
C ARG A 92 3.16 -1.26 25.46
N TYR A 93 3.58 -0.01 25.61
CA TYR A 93 2.93 0.94 26.51
C TYR A 93 1.98 1.84 25.75
N SER A 94 0.76 2.01 26.27
CA SER A 94 -0.22 2.89 25.67
C SER A 94 0.17 4.37 25.85
N LEU A 95 -0.12 5.19 24.84
CA LEU A 95 0.05 6.64 24.91
C LEU A 95 -1.19 7.33 25.46
N GLU A 96 -2.36 6.82 25.11
CA GLU A 96 -3.67 7.38 25.43
C GLU A 96 -4.55 6.35 26.15
N ARG A 97 -5.61 6.83 26.80
CA ARG A 97 -6.63 5.96 27.34
C ARG A 97 -7.41 5.29 26.25
N VAL A 98 -7.54 3.98 26.34
CA VAL A 98 -8.36 3.19 25.43
C VAL A 98 -9.66 2.84 26.14
N HIS A 99 -10.76 3.32 25.58
CA HIS A 99 -12.10 3.04 26.09
C HIS A 99 -12.77 1.99 25.23
N HIS A 100 -13.54 1.13 25.88
CA HIS A 100 -14.40 0.20 25.17
C HIS A 100 -15.49 1.01 24.43
N PRO A 101 -15.65 0.86 23.11
CA PRO A 101 -16.53 1.72 22.32
C PRO A 101 -18.01 1.61 22.72
N ILE A 102 -18.43 0.47 23.26
CA ILE A 102 -19.83 0.19 23.63
C ILE A 102 -20.08 0.51 25.11
N THR A 103 -19.25 -0.01 26.03
CA THR A 103 -19.48 0.15 27.47
C THR A 103 -18.95 1.45 28.04
N GLY A 104 -18.00 2.11 27.35
CA GLY A 104 -17.30 3.29 27.83
C GLY A 104 -16.30 3.01 28.96
N GLU A 105 -16.13 1.75 29.37
CA GLU A 105 -15.17 1.35 30.38
C GLU A 105 -13.73 1.55 29.88
N ILE A 106 -12.84 1.88 30.79
CA ILE A 106 -11.43 2.03 30.48
C ILE A 106 -10.80 0.63 30.40
N ILE A 107 -10.43 0.19 29.19
CA ILE A 107 -9.67 -1.04 28.99
C ILE A 107 -8.21 -0.82 29.36
N LEU A 108 -7.68 0.34 29.01
CA LEU A 108 -6.25 0.66 29.17
C LEU A 108 -6.08 2.10 29.60
N ASP A 109 -5.25 2.35 30.61
CA ASP A 109 -4.92 3.72 31.03
C ASP A 109 -3.61 4.20 30.36
N VAL A 110 -3.33 5.50 30.46
CA VAL A 110 -2.13 6.12 29.91
C VAL A 110 -0.89 5.51 30.56
N ASN A 111 0.16 5.27 29.77
CA ASN A 111 1.41 4.66 30.20
C ASN A 111 1.29 3.27 30.86
N GLN A 112 0.22 2.55 30.57
CA GLN A 112 0.02 1.18 31.02
C GLN A 112 0.54 0.18 29.98
N GLU A 113 1.16 -0.89 30.45
CA GLU A 113 1.57 -2.00 29.59
C GLU A 113 0.36 -2.76 29.06
N ILE A 114 0.38 -3.08 27.79
CA ILE A 114 -0.64 -3.86 27.09
C ILE A 114 -0.29 -5.34 27.25
N THR A 115 -0.94 -6.01 28.18
CA THR A 115 -0.81 -7.46 28.37
C THR A 115 -1.55 -8.21 27.27
N GLU A 116 -1.29 -9.52 27.14
CA GLU A 116 -1.97 -10.40 26.20
C GLU A 116 -3.50 -10.35 26.37
N GLU A 117 -3.98 -10.36 27.62
CA GLU A 117 -5.42 -10.31 27.94
C GLU A 117 -6.07 -8.99 27.47
N LYS A 118 -5.39 -7.85 27.73
CA LYS A 118 -5.87 -6.54 27.28
C LYS A 118 -5.85 -6.38 25.78
N ALA A 119 -4.85 -6.94 25.11
CA ALA A 119 -4.77 -6.93 23.65
C ALA A 119 -5.93 -7.72 23.01
N ILE A 120 -6.32 -8.86 23.61
CA ILE A 120 -7.49 -9.62 23.18
C ILE A 120 -8.77 -8.79 23.39
N GLN A 121 -8.94 -8.16 24.56
CA GLN A 121 -10.08 -7.29 24.83
C GLN A 121 -10.20 -6.12 23.85
N ILE A 122 -9.08 -5.52 23.44
CA ILE A 122 -9.04 -4.44 22.45
C ILE A 122 -9.52 -4.95 21.09
N GLU A 123 -9.06 -6.14 20.67
CA GLU A 123 -9.45 -6.75 19.39
C GLU A 123 -10.93 -7.15 19.40
N GLU A 124 -11.42 -7.78 20.47
CA GLU A 124 -12.83 -8.16 20.65
C GLU A 124 -13.76 -6.94 20.73
N ALA A 125 -13.28 -5.84 21.32
CA ALA A 125 -14.01 -4.57 21.34
C ALA A 125 -14.10 -3.90 19.95
N GLY A 126 -13.43 -4.44 18.90
CA GLY A 126 -13.45 -3.92 17.54
C GLY A 126 -12.66 -2.62 17.37
N ILE A 127 -11.68 -2.36 18.22
CA ILE A 127 -10.82 -1.17 18.12
C ILE A 127 -9.77 -1.42 17.03
N GLU A 128 -9.80 -0.64 15.96
CA GLU A 128 -8.91 -0.83 14.82
C GLU A 128 -7.57 -0.11 14.96
N LYS A 129 -7.48 0.90 15.85
CA LYS A 129 -6.32 1.77 16.00
C LYS A 129 -6.02 2.05 17.47
N VAL A 130 -4.77 1.85 17.86
CA VAL A 130 -4.28 2.14 19.22
C VAL A 130 -3.01 2.98 19.14
N TYR A 131 -2.93 4.05 19.93
CA TYR A 131 -1.73 4.87 20.04
C TYR A 131 -0.79 4.29 21.09
N ILE A 132 0.41 3.92 20.65
CA ILE A 132 1.43 3.30 21.49
C ILE A 132 2.71 4.13 21.54
N ARG A 133 3.47 3.96 22.62
CA ARG A 133 4.83 4.49 22.74
C ARG A 133 5.78 3.64 21.92
N THR A 134 6.76 4.28 21.27
CA THR A 134 7.75 3.60 20.44
C THR A 134 9.14 4.16 20.68
N VAL A 135 10.13 3.39 20.26
CA VAL A 135 11.53 3.84 20.27
C VAL A 135 11.79 5.03 19.35
N LEU A 136 11.00 5.18 18.29
CA LEU A 136 11.13 6.25 17.29
C LEU A 136 10.81 7.62 17.88
N THR A 137 9.80 7.70 18.74
CA THR A 137 9.32 8.94 19.35
C THR A 137 9.86 9.19 20.76
N CYS A 138 10.83 8.37 21.21
CA CYS A 138 11.44 8.51 22.51
C CYS A 138 12.26 9.79 22.62
N GLU A 139 11.99 10.60 23.67
CA GLU A 139 12.63 11.91 23.91
C GLU A 139 13.85 11.84 24.86
N ALA A 140 14.31 10.61 25.21
CA ALA A 140 15.53 10.43 25.98
C ALA A 140 16.74 11.08 25.29
N LYS A 141 17.52 11.88 26.02
CA LYS A 141 18.69 12.60 25.47
C LYS A 141 19.78 11.65 25.00
N HIS A 142 20.02 10.60 25.77
CA HIS A 142 20.95 9.53 25.44
C HIS A 142 20.24 8.20 25.59
N GLY A 143 20.52 7.26 24.68
CA GLY A 143 19.88 5.96 24.71
C GLY A 143 18.37 5.99 24.47
N ILE A 144 17.65 5.11 25.14
CA ILE A 144 16.19 4.92 25.04
C ILE A 144 15.63 4.71 26.46
N CYS A 145 14.42 5.18 26.75
CA CYS A 145 13.77 4.90 28.01
C CYS A 145 13.09 3.52 28.01
N ARG A 146 12.92 2.95 29.18
CA ARG A 146 12.33 1.63 29.42
C ARG A 146 10.92 1.49 28.83
N LYS A 147 10.05 2.47 29.05
CA LYS A 147 8.67 2.44 28.56
C LYS A 147 8.55 2.56 27.04
N CYS A 148 9.46 3.25 26.35
CA CYS A 148 9.44 3.36 24.89
C CYS A 148 10.05 2.11 24.21
N TYR A 149 10.96 1.41 24.89
CA TYR A 149 11.50 0.14 24.40
C TYR A 149 10.58 -1.03 24.73
N ASP A 150 9.84 -0.94 25.86
CA ASP A 150 8.91 -1.93 26.37
C ASP A 150 9.59 -3.20 26.98
N ARG A 151 9.02 -4.41 26.73
CA ARG A 151 9.52 -5.66 27.33
C ARG A 151 10.75 -6.21 26.58
N ASN A 152 11.61 -6.89 27.31
CA ASN A 152 12.64 -7.73 26.73
C ASN A 152 12.00 -9.00 26.17
N LEU A 153 12.20 -9.26 24.86
CA LEU A 153 11.56 -10.38 24.15
C LEU A 153 12.04 -11.76 24.61
N ALA A 154 13.24 -11.84 25.20
CA ALA A 154 13.77 -13.11 25.70
C ALA A 154 13.16 -13.52 27.05
N THR A 155 12.90 -12.54 27.94
CA THR A 155 12.39 -12.78 29.28
C THR A 155 10.91 -12.55 29.45
N GLY A 156 10.28 -11.81 28.51
CA GLY A 156 8.88 -11.39 28.58
C GLY A 156 8.60 -10.32 29.65
N ARG A 157 9.64 -9.80 30.32
CA ARG A 157 9.55 -8.77 31.37
C ARG A 157 9.96 -7.41 30.83
N PRO A 158 9.56 -6.29 31.45
CA PRO A 158 10.08 -4.98 31.10
C PRO A 158 11.62 -5.00 31.10
N VAL A 159 12.21 -4.32 30.11
CA VAL A 159 13.67 -4.27 29.91
C VAL A 159 14.38 -3.64 31.13
N ASP A 160 15.57 -4.11 31.48
CA ASP A 160 16.37 -3.56 32.58
C ASP A 160 17.16 -2.31 32.12
N ILE A 161 17.41 -1.41 33.07
CA ILE A 161 18.26 -0.25 32.83
C ILE A 161 19.70 -0.72 32.61
N GLY A 162 20.39 -0.15 31.61
CA GLY A 162 21.74 -0.53 31.21
C GLY A 162 21.81 -1.63 30.15
N GLU A 163 20.68 -2.18 29.70
CA GLU A 163 20.68 -3.18 28.63
C GLU A 163 21.08 -2.57 27.29
N ALA A 164 21.98 -3.25 26.55
CA ALA A 164 22.55 -2.80 25.28
C ALA A 164 21.61 -3.13 24.10
N VAL A 165 20.47 -2.45 24.05
CA VAL A 165 19.39 -2.71 23.07
C VAL A 165 19.80 -2.43 21.63
N GLY A 166 20.78 -1.57 21.41
CA GLY A 166 21.31 -1.29 20.07
C GLY A 166 22.09 -2.48 19.49
N ILE A 167 22.89 -3.16 20.29
CA ILE A 167 23.61 -4.37 19.87
C ILE A 167 22.62 -5.50 19.60
N ILE A 168 21.61 -5.67 20.48
CA ILE A 168 20.56 -6.68 20.31
C ILE A 168 19.79 -6.42 19.00
N ALA A 169 19.45 -5.17 18.71
CA ALA A 169 18.78 -4.80 17.47
C ALA A 169 19.61 -5.15 16.22
N ALA A 170 20.89 -4.75 16.21
CA ALA A 170 21.79 -5.03 15.09
C ALA A 170 21.97 -6.55 14.85
N GLN A 171 22.10 -7.34 15.91
CA GLN A 171 22.22 -8.80 15.83
C GLN A 171 20.91 -9.44 15.35
N SER A 172 19.74 -8.97 15.84
CA SER A 172 18.43 -9.49 15.43
C SER A 172 18.11 -9.21 13.96
N ILE A 173 18.57 -8.08 13.43
CA ILE A 173 18.42 -7.72 12.01
C ILE A 173 19.43 -8.48 11.15
N GLY A 174 20.66 -8.67 11.62
CA GLY A 174 21.74 -9.30 10.88
C GLY A 174 21.67 -10.83 10.84
N GLN A 175 21.18 -11.47 11.90
CA GLN A 175 21.10 -12.92 12.00
C GLN A 175 20.32 -13.58 10.83
N PRO A 176 19.14 -13.10 10.43
CA PRO A 176 18.44 -13.67 9.29
C PRO A 176 19.07 -13.32 7.92
N GLY A 177 20.01 -12.37 7.88
CA GLY A 177 20.65 -11.92 6.64
C GLY A 177 21.28 -13.06 5.84
N THR A 178 21.92 -14.01 6.52
CA THR A 178 22.49 -15.21 5.87
C THR A 178 21.39 -16.10 5.25
N GLN A 179 20.23 -16.24 5.90
CA GLN A 179 19.10 -17.01 5.38
C GLN A 179 18.43 -16.29 4.20
N LEU A 180 18.33 -14.97 4.22
CA LEU A 180 17.85 -14.15 3.10
C LEU A 180 18.69 -14.38 1.85
N THR A 181 19.99 -14.58 1.98
CA THR A 181 20.88 -14.85 0.85
C THR A 181 20.64 -16.24 0.23
N MET A 182 20.25 -17.22 1.02
CA MET A 182 19.96 -18.58 0.52
C MET A 182 18.62 -18.68 -0.22
N ARG A 183 17.61 -17.90 0.19
CA ARG A 183 16.24 -17.98 -0.35
C ARG A 183 15.97 -17.17 -1.62
N THR A 184 16.81 -16.21 -1.99
CA THR A 184 16.64 -15.42 -3.23
C THR A 184 16.72 -16.26 -4.52
N PHE A 185 17.25 -17.50 -4.45
CA PHE A 185 17.29 -18.42 -5.57
C PHE A 185 16.04 -19.30 -5.74
N HIS A 186 15.14 -19.32 -4.76
CA HIS A 186 13.93 -20.13 -4.79
C HIS A 186 12.68 -19.38 -5.26
N ILE A 187 12.83 -18.22 -5.92
CA ILE A 187 11.71 -17.51 -6.60
C ILE A 187 11.18 -18.32 -7.81
N GLY A 188 11.77 -19.48 -8.14
CA GLY A 188 11.27 -20.42 -9.12
C GLY A 188 10.59 -21.67 -8.55
N GLY A 189 10.39 -21.76 -7.23
CA GLY A 189 9.48 -22.74 -6.64
C GLY A 189 8.04 -22.44 -7.07
N ALA A 190 7.21 -23.49 -7.13
CA ALA A 190 5.80 -23.41 -7.53
C ALA A 190 5.20 -22.06 -7.15
N ALA A 191 4.76 -21.30 -8.16
CA ALA A 191 4.06 -20.05 -7.94
C ALA A 191 2.94 -20.39 -6.95
N THR A 192 3.12 -20.03 -5.70
CA THR A 192 2.00 -19.91 -4.80
C THR A 192 1.13 -18.88 -5.49
N LYS A 193 0.10 -19.34 -6.20
CA LYS A 193 -1.03 -18.52 -6.53
C LYS A 193 -1.51 -18.02 -5.18
N VAL A 194 -0.99 -16.87 -4.75
CA VAL A 194 -1.72 -16.05 -3.81
C VAL A 194 -3.02 -15.81 -4.56
N SER A 195 -4.06 -16.44 -4.13
CA SER A 195 -5.43 -16.20 -4.57
C SER A 195 -5.70 -14.76 -4.15
N GLU A 196 -5.23 -13.80 -4.95
CA GLU A 196 -5.64 -12.41 -4.76
C GLU A 196 -7.15 -12.44 -4.98
N GLU A 197 -7.91 -12.17 -3.93
CA GLU A 197 -9.34 -12.05 -4.06
C GLU A 197 -9.64 -10.98 -5.12
N ASN A 198 -10.49 -11.34 -6.06
CA ASN A 198 -10.92 -10.48 -7.17
C ASN A 198 -12.14 -9.61 -6.80
N ARG A 199 -12.47 -9.53 -5.51
CA ARG A 199 -13.67 -8.85 -5.01
C ARG A 199 -13.42 -8.19 -3.67
N ILE A 200 -14.11 -7.09 -3.44
CA ILE A 200 -14.18 -6.42 -2.15
C ILE A 200 -15.50 -6.86 -1.48
N VAL A 201 -15.41 -7.55 -0.35
CA VAL A 201 -16.56 -8.00 0.42
C VAL A 201 -16.61 -7.24 1.75
N LEU A 202 -17.77 -6.68 2.08
CA LEU A 202 -17.95 -5.93 3.32
C LEU A 202 -18.43 -6.90 4.42
N LYS A 203 -17.65 -7.04 5.50
CA LYS A 203 -17.92 -7.98 6.60
C LYS A 203 -19.10 -7.57 7.49
N TYR A 204 -19.48 -6.31 7.46
CA TYR A 204 -20.58 -5.73 8.25
C TYR A 204 -21.45 -4.84 7.36
N PRO A 205 -22.71 -4.58 7.78
CA PRO A 205 -23.57 -3.72 7.00
C PRO A 205 -23.03 -2.29 7.01
N VAL A 206 -23.03 -1.64 5.84
CA VAL A 206 -22.56 -0.28 5.66
C VAL A 206 -23.56 0.59 4.91
N TYR A 207 -23.49 1.87 5.18
CA TYR A 207 -24.12 2.92 4.40
C TYR A 207 -23.07 3.59 3.52
N ILE A 208 -23.36 3.76 2.23
CA ILE A 208 -22.48 4.43 1.29
C ILE A 208 -22.84 5.92 1.30
N ASN A 209 -21.96 6.76 1.83
CA ASN A 209 -22.18 8.21 1.83
C ASN A 209 -21.98 8.78 0.43
N ARG A 210 -20.85 8.46 -0.19
CA ARG A 210 -20.50 8.92 -1.54
C ARG A 210 -19.41 8.05 -2.16
N LEU A 211 -19.42 8.01 -3.49
CA LEU A 211 -18.36 7.45 -4.33
C LEU A 211 -17.62 8.61 -5.00
N GLU A 212 -16.31 8.62 -4.91
CA GLU A 212 -15.45 9.68 -5.46
C GLU A 212 -14.47 9.09 -6.46
N GLY A 213 -14.43 9.63 -7.68
CA GLY A 213 -13.55 9.17 -8.76
C GLY A 213 -14.21 9.24 -10.12
N SER A 214 -13.47 8.83 -11.16
CA SER A 214 -13.98 8.73 -12.52
C SER A 214 -14.56 7.34 -12.76
N PHE A 215 -15.82 7.27 -13.11
CA PHE A 215 -16.52 6.02 -13.41
C PHE A 215 -17.49 6.18 -14.58
N VAL A 216 -17.75 5.07 -15.27
CA VAL A 216 -18.73 4.96 -16.34
C VAL A 216 -19.86 4.05 -15.88
N LYS A 217 -21.08 4.44 -16.17
CA LYS A 217 -22.26 3.62 -15.87
C LYS A 217 -22.44 2.59 -16.99
N LEU A 218 -22.36 1.31 -16.64
CA LEU A 218 -22.59 0.20 -17.55
C LEU A 218 -24.09 0.01 -17.87
N ASP A 219 -24.37 -0.68 -18.97
CA ASP A 219 -25.75 -1.06 -19.35
C ASP A 219 -26.44 -1.92 -18.27
N THR A 220 -25.68 -2.64 -17.44
CA THR A 220 -26.15 -3.39 -16.27
C THR A 220 -26.62 -2.51 -15.11
N GLY A 221 -26.30 -1.22 -15.14
CA GLY A 221 -26.57 -0.26 -14.07
C GLY A 221 -25.45 -0.15 -13.04
N ASN A 222 -24.42 -0.99 -13.12
CA ASN A 222 -23.23 -0.98 -12.26
C ASN A 222 -22.30 0.17 -12.66
N LEU A 223 -21.40 0.55 -11.75
CA LEU A 223 -20.43 1.61 -11.94
C LEU A 223 -19.04 1.00 -12.18
N LEU A 224 -18.46 1.23 -13.37
CA LEU A 224 -17.11 0.80 -13.70
C LEU A 224 -16.14 1.95 -13.47
N PHE A 225 -15.23 1.81 -12.51
CA PHE A 225 -14.22 2.82 -12.23
C PHE A 225 -13.12 2.79 -13.29
N THR A 226 -13.00 3.87 -14.04
CA THR A 226 -11.98 4.04 -15.10
C THR A 226 -10.63 4.48 -14.55
N ARG A 227 -10.63 5.00 -13.32
CA ARG A 227 -9.45 5.43 -12.56
C ARG A 227 -9.58 5.00 -11.10
N LYS A 228 -8.47 5.15 -10.35
CA LYS A 228 -8.50 5.00 -8.90
C LYS A 228 -9.53 5.95 -8.28
N GLY A 229 -10.35 5.42 -7.39
CA GLY A 229 -11.37 6.17 -6.70
C GLY A 229 -11.50 5.76 -5.24
N TYR A 230 -12.45 6.34 -4.55
CA TYR A 230 -12.71 6.07 -3.14
C TYR A 230 -14.21 5.92 -2.87
N ALA A 231 -14.56 4.97 -2.01
CA ALA A 231 -15.89 4.87 -1.41
C ALA A 231 -15.81 5.35 0.03
N TYR A 232 -16.67 6.27 0.38
CA TYR A 232 -16.83 6.73 1.75
C TYR A 232 -18.03 6.00 2.35
N VAL A 233 -17.74 5.10 3.28
CA VAL A 233 -18.75 4.21 3.86
C VAL A 233 -18.77 4.33 5.38
N ALA A 234 -19.94 4.18 5.97
CA ALA A 234 -20.11 4.18 7.41
C ALA A 234 -20.74 2.85 7.86
N LYS A 235 -20.13 2.19 8.85
CA LYS A 235 -20.69 0.96 9.43
C LYS A 235 -22.04 1.26 10.08
N ILE A 236 -23.03 0.42 9.82
CA ILE A 236 -24.36 0.50 10.42
C ILE A 236 -24.34 -0.32 11.71
N PHE A 237 -24.74 0.28 12.83
CA PHE A 237 -24.93 -0.40 14.10
C PHE A 237 -26.36 -0.92 14.22
N HIS A 238 -27.36 -0.05 13.98
CA HIS A 238 -28.76 -0.41 14.05
C HIS A 238 -29.52 0.14 12.85
N GLN A 239 -30.47 -0.64 12.40
CA GLN A 239 -31.41 -0.27 11.34
C GLN A 239 -32.82 -0.44 11.87
N LEU A 240 -33.57 0.66 11.98
CA LEU A 240 -34.91 0.71 12.55
C LEU A 240 -35.88 1.21 11.49
N GLU A 241 -36.87 0.39 11.14
CA GLU A 241 -37.94 0.80 10.24
C GLU A 241 -38.91 1.73 11.00
N ILE A 242 -39.21 2.88 10.42
CA ILE A 242 -40.12 3.88 10.94
C ILE A 242 -41.53 3.52 10.50
N LYS A 243 -42.41 3.19 11.43
CA LYS A 243 -43.82 2.85 11.17
C LYS A 243 -44.74 4.06 11.36
N PRO A 244 -45.89 4.10 10.68
CA PRO A 244 -46.89 5.15 10.93
C PRO A 244 -47.29 5.22 12.41
N GLY A 245 -47.15 6.43 12.99
CA GLY A 245 -47.44 6.68 14.41
C GLY A 245 -46.19 6.67 15.33
N ASP A 246 -45.01 6.29 14.82
CA ASP A 246 -43.75 6.37 15.58
C ASP A 246 -43.30 7.82 15.73
N LYS A 247 -42.74 8.18 16.89
CA LYS A 247 -42.12 9.49 17.14
C LYS A 247 -40.62 9.34 17.13
N ILE A 248 -39.96 10.08 16.24
CA ILE A 248 -38.50 10.14 16.13
C ILE A 248 -38.00 11.27 17.03
N HIS A 249 -36.98 10.99 17.85
CA HIS A 249 -36.39 11.94 18.81
C HIS A 249 -35.01 12.44 18.39
N VAL A 250 -34.49 11.95 17.27
CA VAL A 250 -33.17 12.31 16.74
C VAL A 250 -33.30 13.03 15.39
N GLU A 251 -32.40 13.97 15.12
CA GLU A 251 -32.32 14.70 13.85
C GLU A 251 -31.31 14.04 12.91
N ASP A 252 -31.54 14.12 11.60
CA ASP A 252 -30.62 13.59 10.58
C ASP A 252 -29.23 14.23 10.68
N GLY A 253 -28.17 13.42 10.64
CA GLY A 253 -26.77 13.84 10.74
C GLY A 253 -26.30 14.16 12.17
N LYS A 254 -27.15 14.12 13.19
CA LYS A 254 -26.77 14.45 14.57
C LYS A 254 -26.02 13.31 15.24
N ARG A 255 -25.03 13.66 16.05
CA ARG A 255 -24.32 12.71 16.90
C ARG A 255 -25.24 12.24 18.02
N ILE A 256 -25.29 10.92 18.20
CA ILE A 256 -26.07 10.24 19.21
C ILE A 256 -25.10 9.66 20.23
N LEU A 257 -25.45 9.78 21.51
CA LEU A 257 -24.72 9.17 22.62
C LEU A 257 -25.40 7.86 23.04
N LYS A 258 -24.66 7.02 23.72
CA LYS A 258 -25.23 5.81 24.32
C LYS A 258 -26.30 6.20 25.34
N GLY A 259 -27.49 5.62 25.22
CA GLY A 259 -28.64 5.89 26.08
C GLY A 259 -29.57 7.00 25.56
N ASP A 260 -29.26 7.64 24.43
CA ASP A 260 -30.20 8.58 23.82
C ASP A 260 -31.42 7.85 23.26
N LEU A 261 -32.58 8.44 23.44
CA LEU A 261 -33.84 7.92 22.92
C LEU A 261 -33.92 8.15 21.40
N LEU A 262 -34.02 7.09 20.62
CA LEU A 262 -34.08 7.12 19.16
C LEU A 262 -35.51 7.27 18.65
N ILE A 263 -36.36 6.32 19.01
CA ILE A 263 -37.73 6.22 18.52
C ILE A 263 -38.63 5.78 19.68
N THR A 264 -39.80 6.40 19.79
CA THR A 264 -40.94 5.86 20.57
C THR A 264 -41.95 5.27 19.58
N ARG A 265 -42.19 3.97 19.67
CA ARG A 265 -43.17 3.26 18.85
C ARG A 265 -44.60 3.69 19.18
N ALA A 266 -45.49 3.53 18.23
CA ALA A 266 -46.92 3.76 18.46
C ALA A 266 -47.49 2.87 19.60
N SER A 267 -46.85 1.73 19.89
CA SER A 267 -47.15 0.83 21.03
C SER A 267 -46.69 1.39 22.40
N GLY A 268 -45.94 2.51 22.42
CA GLY A 268 -45.32 3.04 23.65
C GLY A 268 -43.95 2.44 23.98
N GLU A 269 -43.42 1.55 23.14
CA GLU A 269 -42.07 1.00 23.30
C GLU A 269 -41.03 2.06 22.95
N GLU A 270 -40.05 2.27 23.82
CA GLU A 270 -38.94 3.21 23.65
C GLU A 270 -37.68 2.47 23.24
N ILE A 271 -37.01 2.92 22.15
CA ILE A 271 -35.77 2.35 21.64
C ILE A 271 -34.65 3.35 21.85
N TYR A 272 -33.64 2.92 22.60
CA TYR A 272 -32.49 3.72 22.97
C TYR A 272 -31.24 3.31 22.17
N SER A 273 -30.32 4.25 21.93
CA SER A 273 -29.04 3.95 21.32
C SER A 273 -28.14 3.14 22.26
N GLN A 274 -27.55 2.09 21.74
CA GLN A 274 -26.57 1.27 22.47
C GLN A 274 -25.13 1.75 22.24
N ASP A 275 -24.90 2.53 21.18
CA ASP A 275 -23.58 2.95 20.70
C ASP A 275 -23.53 4.48 20.56
N ILE A 276 -22.28 5.01 20.51
CA ILE A 276 -22.02 6.38 20.06
C ILE A 276 -22.02 6.34 18.52
N ALA A 277 -22.96 7.03 17.90
CA ALA A 277 -23.23 6.95 16.48
C ALA A 277 -23.66 8.31 15.92
N PHE A 278 -23.93 8.34 14.62
CA PHE A 278 -24.64 9.43 13.96
C PHE A 278 -25.99 8.91 13.47
N ALA A 279 -27.03 9.69 13.64
CA ALA A 279 -28.34 9.38 13.09
C ALA A 279 -28.35 9.65 11.59
N LYS A 280 -28.91 8.74 10.81
CA LYS A 280 -29.20 8.96 9.39
C LYS A 280 -30.62 8.47 9.11
N ILE A 281 -31.44 9.34 8.52
CA ILE A 281 -32.82 9.03 8.18
C ILE A 281 -32.91 8.90 6.67
N ILE A 282 -33.28 7.70 6.20
CA ILE A 282 -33.39 7.40 4.77
C ILE A 282 -34.81 6.90 4.51
N ALA A 283 -35.60 7.67 3.81
CA ALA A 283 -37.02 7.40 3.57
C ALA A 283 -37.78 7.04 4.87
N SER A 284 -38.13 5.77 5.07
CA SER A 284 -38.83 5.25 6.25
C SER A 284 -37.92 4.44 7.19
N THR A 285 -36.61 4.64 7.14
CA THR A 285 -35.65 3.88 7.95
C THR A 285 -34.73 4.85 8.69
N LEU A 286 -34.61 4.69 10.01
CA LEU A 286 -33.58 5.31 10.82
C LEU A 286 -32.42 4.33 10.95
N ILE A 287 -31.24 4.74 10.56
CA ILE A 287 -30.01 3.99 10.77
C ILE A 287 -29.09 4.76 11.72
N THR A 288 -28.39 4.02 12.58
CA THR A 288 -27.30 4.57 13.38
C THR A 288 -25.98 4.13 12.77
N ILE A 289 -25.14 5.08 12.38
CA ILE A 289 -23.91 4.84 11.63
C ILE A 289 -22.69 5.28 12.43
N ALA A 290 -21.58 4.54 12.23
CA ALA A 290 -20.27 4.92 12.74
C ALA A 290 -19.71 6.14 12.00
N GLN A 291 -18.52 6.59 12.42
CA GLN A 291 -17.75 7.57 11.66
C GLN A 291 -17.41 7.02 10.27
N GLU A 292 -17.39 7.90 9.29
CA GLU A 292 -17.08 7.58 7.91
C GLU A 292 -15.67 7.02 7.75
N ASN A 293 -15.55 5.90 7.03
CA ASN A 293 -14.29 5.27 6.63
C ASN A 293 -14.12 5.34 5.11
N ARG A 294 -12.87 5.48 4.66
CA ARG A 294 -12.50 5.53 3.25
C ARG A 294 -12.00 4.17 2.77
N ILE A 295 -12.65 3.60 1.74
CA ILE A 295 -12.23 2.39 1.05
C ILE A 295 -11.68 2.77 -0.32
N GLU A 296 -10.49 2.30 -0.65
CA GLU A 296 -9.88 2.51 -1.96
C GLU A 296 -10.51 1.59 -3.00
N ILE A 297 -10.95 2.17 -4.12
CA ILE A 297 -11.46 1.46 -5.30
C ILE A 297 -10.39 1.50 -6.38
N ARG A 298 -9.93 0.33 -6.81
CA ARG A 298 -8.90 0.20 -7.85
C ARG A 298 -9.46 0.53 -9.24
N ASN A 299 -8.57 0.94 -10.14
CA ASN A 299 -8.87 1.05 -11.56
C ASN A 299 -9.40 -0.28 -12.13
N GLY A 300 -10.45 -0.23 -12.93
CA GLY A 300 -11.11 -1.40 -13.50
C GLY A 300 -12.05 -2.13 -12.55
N SER A 301 -12.33 -1.57 -11.37
CA SER A 301 -13.32 -2.15 -10.44
C SER A 301 -14.73 -1.86 -10.91
N GLU A 302 -15.58 -2.89 -10.91
CA GLU A 302 -17.01 -2.81 -11.11
C GLU A 302 -17.70 -2.77 -9.74
N VAL A 303 -18.33 -1.64 -9.41
CA VAL A 303 -19.04 -1.40 -8.16
C VAL A 303 -20.54 -1.61 -8.39
N PHE A 304 -21.18 -2.39 -7.52
CA PHE A 304 -22.59 -2.80 -7.66
C PHE A 304 -23.58 -1.84 -7.01
N PHE A 305 -23.10 -0.87 -6.24
CA PHE A 305 -23.91 0.02 -5.41
C PHE A 305 -23.66 1.49 -5.79
N LYS A 306 -24.57 2.36 -5.35
CA LYS A 306 -24.54 3.81 -5.59
C LYS A 306 -24.49 4.59 -4.29
N ASP A 307 -24.32 5.91 -4.42
CA ASP A 307 -24.43 6.84 -3.30
C ASP A 307 -25.79 6.71 -2.61
N GLY A 308 -25.79 6.60 -1.31
CA GLY A 308 -27.00 6.47 -0.50
C GLY A 308 -27.50 5.04 -0.29
N ASP A 309 -26.86 4.05 -0.90
CA ASP A 309 -27.27 2.66 -0.75
C ASP A 309 -26.83 2.06 0.60
N ILE A 310 -27.63 1.13 1.09
CA ILE A 310 -27.31 0.29 2.25
C ILE A 310 -26.85 -1.07 1.74
N VAL A 311 -25.64 -1.45 2.09
CA VAL A 311 -25.05 -2.74 1.72
C VAL A 311 -25.07 -3.67 2.94
N GLY A 312 -25.58 -4.88 2.78
CA GLY A 312 -25.62 -5.88 3.85
C GLY A 312 -24.24 -6.45 4.19
N ALA A 313 -24.16 -7.16 5.32
CA ALA A 313 -22.95 -7.89 5.69
C ALA A 313 -22.66 -9.05 4.74
N ASN A 314 -21.36 -9.30 4.45
CA ASN A 314 -20.87 -10.37 3.59
C ASN A 314 -21.36 -10.26 2.12
N VAL A 315 -21.71 -9.06 1.67
CA VAL A 315 -22.08 -8.79 0.29
C VAL A 315 -20.87 -8.28 -0.49
N THR A 316 -20.71 -8.75 -1.73
CA THR A 316 -19.68 -8.26 -2.63
C THR A 316 -19.99 -6.82 -3.04
N PHE A 317 -19.14 -5.88 -2.62
CA PHE A 317 -19.27 -4.46 -2.92
C PHE A 317 -18.74 -4.13 -4.32
N ALA A 318 -17.59 -4.68 -4.67
CA ALA A 318 -16.96 -4.46 -5.97
C ALA A 318 -16.17 -5.71 -6.41
N THR A 319 -16.00 -5.86 -7.73
CA THR A 319 -15.13 -6.86 -8.35
C THR A 319 -14.08 -6.19 -9.22
N PHE A 320 -12.88 -6.78 -9.28
CA PHE A 320 -11.78 -6.26 -10.10
C PHE A 320 -10.86 -7.39 -10.56
N ASP A 321 -10.04 -7.14 -11.60
CA ASP A 321 -8.99 -8.05 -12.01
C ASP A 321 -7.69 -7.73 -11.24
N PRO A 322 -7.21 -8.63 -10.34
CA PRO A 322 -6.01 -8.38 -9.57
C PRO A 322 -4.72 -8.48 -10.40
N PHE A 323 -4.75 -9.15 -11.57
CA PHE A 323 -3.57 -9.47 -12.38
C PHE A 323 -3.30 -8.46 -13.49
N SER A 324 -4.25 -7.62 -13.82
CA SER A 324 -4.10 -6.61 -14.86
C SER A 324 -4.43 -5.20 -14.36
N ASP A 325 -3.89 -4.21 -15.08
CA ASP A 325 -4.21 -2.80 -14.92
C ASP A 325 -4.80 -2.32 -16.25
N PRO A 326 -6.14 -2.24 -16.34
CA PRO A 326 -6.81 -1.89 -17.60
C PRO A 326 -6.79 -0.38 -17.86
N ILE A 327 -6.68 0.00 -19.13
CA ILE A 327 -7.00 1.33 -19.64
C ILE A 327 -8.40 1.25 -20.24
N ILE A 328 -9.35 2.01 -19.69
CA ILE A 328 -10.77 1.94 -20.02
C ILE A 328 -11.19 3.22 -20.72
N ALA A 329 -12.02 3.10 -21.76
CA ALA A 329 -12.60 4.22 -22.46
C ALA A 329 -13.59 4.98 -21.56
N GLU A 330 -13.39 6.29 -21.41
CA GLU A 330 -14.29 7.16 -20.65
C GLU A 330 -15.43 7.71 -21.50
N TYR A 331 -15.24 7.74 -22.82
CA TYR A 331 -16.17 8.31 -23.78
C TYR A 331 -16.42 7.36 -24.96
N ASP A 332 -17.57 7.51 -25.59
CA ASP A 332 -17.89 6.85 -26.86
C ASP A 332 -17.12 7.54 -28.00
N GLY A 333 -16.68 6.79 -28.99
CA GLY A 333 -16.00 7.37 -30.15
C GLY A 333 -15.29 6.35 -31.04
N TYR A 334 -14.40 6.86 -31.89
CA TYR A 334 -13.58 6.07 -32.80
C TYR A 334 -12.12 6.07 -32.32
N VAL A 335 -11.49 4.92 -32.40
CA VAL A 335 -10.08 4.73 -32.03
C VAL A 335 -9.18 5.22 -33.14
N ARG A 336 -8.20 6.05 -32.83
CA ARG A 336 -7.12 6.44 -33.73
C ARG A 336 -5.78 6.14 -33.05
N TYR A 337 -4.92 5.40 -33.76
CA TYR A 337 -3.58 5.08 -33.31
C TYR A 337 -2.62 6.23 -33.65
N GLU A 338 -1.81 6.65 -32.68
CA GLU A 338 -0.73 7.60 -32.89
C GLU A 338 0.58 7.05 -32.32
N ASP A 339 1.65 7.14 -33.10
CA ASP A 339 2.98 6.59 -32.80
C ASP A 339 2.98 5.06 -32.54
N ILE A 340 1.94 4.34 -32.99
CA ILE A 340 1.84 2.88 -32.91
C ILE A 340 2.21 2.31 -34.29
N ILE A 341 3.47 1.89 -34.45
CA ILE A 341 4.03 1.43 -35.73
C ILE A 341 4.42 -0.03 -35.59
N SER A 342 3.85 -0.89 -36.45
CA SER A 342 4.20 -2.33 -36.48
C SER A 342 5.70 -2.50 -36.77
N GLY A 343 6.35 -3.39 -36.01
CA GLY A 343 7.78 -3.65 -36.09
C GLY A 343 8.69 -2.67 -35.36
N SER A 344 8.17 -1.52 -34.89
CA SER A 344 8.92 -0.54 -34.07
C SER A 344 8.32 -0.44 -32.67
N THR A 345 7.18 0.21 -32.53
CA THR A 345 6.50 0.40 -31.24
C THR A 345 5.44 -0.65 -30.96
N LEU A 346 5.01 -1.42 -31.95
CA LEU A 346 4.05 -2.52 -31.85
C LEU A 346 4.71 -3.84 -32.23
N LYS A 347 4.63 -4.83 -31.34
CA LYS A 347 5.00 -6.24 -31.59
C LYS A 347 3.74 -7.08 -31.62
N GLU A 348 3.68 -8.01 -32.57
CA GLU A 348 2.64 -9.02 -32.65
C GLU A 348 3.21 -10.31 -32.10
N GLU A 349 2.66 -10.82 -31.02
CA GLU A 349 3.03 -12.09 -30.38
C GLU A 349 1.88 -13.08 -30.57
N ILE A 350 2.18 -14.31 -30.98
CA ILE A 350 1.16 -15.36 -31.06
C ILE A 350 1.09 -16.02 -29.68
N ASN A 351 -0.07 -15.92 -29.06
CA ASN A 351 -0.30 -16.61 -27.80
C ASN A 351 -0.37 -18.12 -28.05
N GLU A 352 0.60 -18.87 -27.53
CA GLU A 352 0.74 -20.32 -27.74
C GLU A 352 -0.43 -21.13 -27.16
N GLU A 353 -1.14 -20.60 -26.16
CA GLU A 353 -2.27 -21.29 -25.53
C GLU A 353 -3.59 -21.06 -26.28
N THR A 354 -3.82 -19.85 -26.80
CA THR A 354 -5.09 -19.47 -27.45
C THR A 354 -5.00 -19.45 -28.98
N GLY A 355 -3.77 -19.43 -29.55
CA GLY A 355 -3.53 -19.29 -30.98
C GLY A 355 -3.86 -17.91 -31.55
N ASN A 356 -4.26 -16.96 -30.73
CA ASN A 356 -4.62 -15.59 -31.14
C ASN A 356 -3.36 -14.71 -31.24
N VAL A 357 -3.37 -13.79 -32.19
CA VAL A 357 -2.34 -12.75 -32.32
C VAL A 357 -2.63 -11.66 -31.30
N GLU A 358 -1.73 -11.50 -30.33
CA GLU A 358 -1.80 -10.44 -29.36
C GLU A 358 -0.91 -9.27 -29.79
N LYS A 359 -1.45 -8.06 -29.75
CA LYS A 359 -0.76 -6.81 -30.10
C LYS A 359 -0.18 -6.21 -28.82
N LYS A 360 1.14 -6.19 -28.71
CA LYS A 360 1.85 -5.69 -27.53
C LYS A 360 2.69 -4.47 -27.86
N ILE A 361 2.58 -3.42 -27.06
CA ILE A 361 3.44 -2.25 -27.17
C ILE A 361 4.86 -2.62 -26.77
N ALA A 362 5.83 -2.37 -27.66
CA ALA A 362 7.25 -2.61 -27.39
C ALA A 362 7.74 -1.71 -26.25
N ASP A 363 8.75 -2.17 -25.53
CA ASP A 363 9.42 -1.34 -24.52
C ASP A 363 10.34 -0.33 -25.21
N TYR A 364 9.94 0.94 -25.19
CA TYR A 364 10.64 2.05 -25.87
C TYR A 364 11.53 2.87 -24.93
N SER A 365 11.88 2.32 -23.78
CA SER A 365 12.62 3.00 -22.71
C SER A 365 14.06 3.41 -23.05
N GLY A 366 14.63 2.99 -24.17
CA GLY A 366 16.02 3.23 -24.57
C GLY A 366 16.23 3.98 -25.87
N GLU A 367 15.24 4.25 -26.67
CA GLU A 367 15.41 4.89 -27.98
C GLU A 367 15.41 6.44 -27.88
N LYS A 368 16.34 7.05 -28.61
CA LYS A 368 16.46 8.53 -28.71
C LYS A 368 15.32 9.19 -29.46
N ASP A 369 14.51 8.42 -30.18
CA ASP A 369 13.35 8.92 -30.93
C ASP A 369 12.15 9.04 -29.99
N SER A 370 11.59 10.22 -29.97
CA SER A 370 10.52 10.69 -29.09
C SER A 370 9.12 10.11 -29.39
N LYS A 371 9.01 8.90 -29.96
CA LYS A 371 7.74 8.27 -30.27
C LYS A 371 7.05 7.87 -28.97
N GLN A 372 5.81 8.31 -28.82
CA GLN A 372 4.98 8.00 -27.66
C GLN A 372 3.71 7.29 -28.12
N PRO A 373 3.65 5.94 -28.05
CA PRO A 373 2.44 5.21 -28.40
C PRO A 373 1.24 5.72 -27.61
N ARG A 374 0.22 6.15 -28.31
CA ARG A 374 -1.01 6.65 -27.71
C ARG A 374 -2.23 6.29 -28.54
N ILE A 375 -3.36 6.14 -27.88
CA ILE A 375 -4.65 5.97 -28.50
C ILE A 375 -5.46 7.24 -28.28
N VAL A 376 -5.96 7.80 -29.35
CA VAL A 376 -6.85 8.96 -29.34
C VAL A 376 -8.27 8.50 -29.64
N ILE A 377 -9.21 8.91 -28.81
CA ILE A 377 -10.63 8.73 -29.11
C ILE A 377 -11.12 10.00 -29.79
N THR A 378 -11.74 9.83 -30.96
CA THR A 378 -12.27 10.92 -31.77
C THR A 378 -13.79 10.80 -31.90
N ASP A 379 -14.44 11.91 -32.12
CA ASP A 379 -15.87 11.96 -32.50
C ASP A 379 -16.08 11.56 -33.99
N GLU A 380 -17.32 11.62 -34.45
CA GLU A 380 -17.68 11.32 -35.84
C GLU A 380 -17.07 12.34 -36.83
N ASP A 381 -16.74 13.54 -36.39
CA ASP A 381 -16.13 14.60 -37.17
C ASP A 381 -14.58 14.55 -37.16
N GLY A 382 -14.00 13.62 -36.43
CA GLY A 382 -12.53 13.43 -36.29
C GLY A 382 -11.86 14.34 -35.27
N ASN A 383 -12.62 15.10 -34.47
CA ASN A 383 -12.04 15.90 -33.38
C ASN A 383 -11.61 15.00 -32.20
N GLU A 384 -10.52 15.36 -31.58
CA GLU A 384 -9.98 14.61 -30.43
C GLU A 384 -10.81 14.88 -29.17
N ILE A 385 -11.35 13.80 -28.55
CA ILE A 385 -12.09 13.86 -27.30
C ILE A 385 -11.10 13.65 -26.14
N ILE A 386 -10.33 12.57 -26.19
CA ILE A 386 -9.38 12.21 -25.13
C ILE A 386 -8.23 11.38 -25.70
N THR A 387 -7.05 11.53 -25.09
CA THR A 387 -5.83 10.80 -25.46
C THR A 387 -5.36 9.92 -24.31
N TYR A 388 -5.11 8.63 -24.60
CA TYR A 388 -4.57 7.66 -23.66
C TYR A 388 -3.14 7.30 -24.05
N LEU A 389 -2.18 7.62 -23.17
CA LEU A 389 -0.79 7.19 -23.31
C LEU A 389 -0.68 5.70 -22.97
N LEU A 390 -0.01 4.95 -23.83
CA LEU A 390 0.20 3.52 -23.64
C LEU A 390 1.57 3.27 -23.00
N PRO A 391 1.63 2.53 -21.88
CA PRO A 391 2.90 2.10 -21.31
C PRO A 391 3.52 0.98 -22.16
N GLY A 392 4.86 0.87 -22.14
CA GLY A 392 5.55 -0.29 -22.70
C GLY A 392 5.05 -1.58 -22.04
N GLY A 393 4.90 -2.64 -22.84
CA GLY A 393 4.35 -3.92 -22.39
C GLY A 393 2.82 -3.99 -22.31
N ALA A 394 2.09 -2.94 -22.71
CA ALA A 394 0.63 -2.97 -22.76
C ALA A 394 0.13 -3.81 -23.94
N TYR A 395 -0.90 -4.62 -23.69
CA TYR A 395 -1.62 -5.38 -24.70
C TYR A 395 -2.83 -4.58 -25.20
N LEU A 396 -2.97 -4.43 -26.50
CA LEU A 396 -4.05 -3.71 -27.12
C LEU A 396 -5.28 -4.61 -27.30
N ASN A 397 -6.45 -4.12 -26.91
CA ASN A 397 -7.72 -4.84 -27.04
C ASN A 397 -8.66 -4.23 -28.11
N VAL A 398 -8.23 -3.18 -28.79
CA VAL A 398 -9.00 -2.48 -29.81
C VAL A 398 -8.13 -2.25 -31.04
N ASP A 399 -8.72 -2.25 -32.21
CA ASP A 399 -8.04 -1.97 -33.48
C ASP A 399 -8.21 -0.49 -33.88
N ASP A 400 -7.31 -0.03 -34.75
CA ASP A 400 -7.38 1.31 -35.31
C ASP A 400 -8.67 1.49 -36.14
N GLY A 401 -9.34 2.63 -35.99
CA GLY A 401 -10.62 2.92 -36.62
C GLY A 401 -11.84 2.24 -35.99
N ALA A 402 -11.69 1.42 -34.95
CA ALA A 402 -12.81 0.73 -34.32
C ALA A 402 -13.73 1.72 -33.57
N LYS A 403 -15.05 1.54 -33.69
CA LYS A 403 -16.03 2.24 -32.85
C LYS A 403 -16.09 1.59 -31.48
N ILE A 404 -15.92 2.37 -30.42
CA ILE A 404 -15.96 1.90 -29.04
C ILE A 404 -17.00 2.66 -28.22
N LYS A 405 -17.52 2.00 -27.18
CA LYS A 405 -18.39 2.59 -26.16
C LYS A 405 -17.59 2.87 -24.90
N ALA A 406 -18.03 3.83 -24.13
CA ALA A 406 -17.54 4.06 -22.77
C ALA A 406 -17.64 2.78 -21.92
N GLY A 407 -16.62 2.52 -21.11
CA GLY A 407 -16.50 1.28 -20.34
C GLY A 407 -15.77 0.13 -21.04
N LYS A 408 -15.42 0.25 -22.34
CA LYS A 408 -14.64 -0.77 -23.04
C LYS A 408 -13.16 -0.69 -22.66
N ILE A 409 -12.54 -1.83 -22.39
CA ILE A 409 -11.09 -1.92 -22.15
C ILE A 409 -10.36 -1.69 -23.48
N ILE A 410 -9.55 -0.63 -23.55
CA ILE A 410 -8.75 -0.25 -24.72
C ILE A 410 -7.45 -1.02 -24.75
N ALA A 411 -6.77 -1.06 -23.61
CA ALA A 411 -5.52 -1.77 -23.42
C ALA A 411 -5.43 -2.31 -21.98
N LYS A 412 -4.60 -3.31 -21.74
CA LYS A 412 -4.32 -3.83 -20.41
C LYS A 412 -2.83 -4.07 -20.22
N THR A 413 -2.33 -3.82 -19.03
CA THR A 413 -0.95 -4.12 -18.65
C THR A 413 -0.97 -5.22 -17.59
N LEU A 414 -0.21 -6.30 -17.79
CA LEU A 414 -0.09 -7.36 -16.78
C LEU A 414 0.78 -6.89 -15.62
N LYS A 415 0.33 -7.13 -14.39
CA LYS A 415 1.08 -6.73 -13.17
C LYS A 415 2.33 -7.56 -12.94
N GLU A 416 2.41 -8.77 -13.46
CA GLU A 416 3.59 -9.63 -13.35
C GLU A 416 4.81 -9.02 -14.05
N SER A 417 4.63 -8.35 -15.19
CA SER A 417 5.72 -7.65 -15.88
C SER A 417 6.23 -6.43 -15.10
N ALA A 418 5.41 -5.84 -14.22
CA ALA A 418 5.85 -4.77 -13.33
C ALA A 418 6.66 -5.28 -12.13
N ARG A 419 6.35 -6.47 -11.60
CA ARG A 419 7.12 -7.11 -10.52
C ARG A 419 8.50 -7.59 -10.97
N ALA A 420 8.65 -8.01 -12.22
CA ALA A 420 9.94 -8.45 -12.77
C ALA A 420 10.97 -7.31 -12.93
N MET A 421 10.53 -6.06 -13.06
CA MET A 421 11.42 -4.90 -13.18
C MET A 421 11.93 -4.35 -11.83
N ASP A 422 11.30 -4.70 -10.71
CA ASP A 422 11.65 -4.21 -9.36
C ASP A 422 12.58 -5.16 -8.57
N ILE A 423 13.27 -6.10 -9.24
CA ILE A 423 14.09 -7.13 -8.61
C ILE A 423 15.46 -6.58 -8.13
N VAL A 424 15.44 -5.62 -7.22
CA VAL A 424 16.49 -5.52 -6.21
C VAL A 424 15.83 -5.81 -4.86
N GLY A 425 15.53 -7.09 -4.64
CA GLY A 425 14.97 -7.57 -3.38
C GLY A 425 16.06 -8.13 -2.44
N GLY A 426 15.65 -8.54 -1.24
CA GLY A 426 16.52 -9.22 -0.28
C GLY A 426 17.54 -8.30 0.39
N LEU A 427 18.69 -8.88 0.77
CA LEU A 427 19.72 -8.20 1.55
C LEU A 427 20.28 -6.91 0.90
N PRO A 428 20.50 -6.83 -0.43
CA PRO A 428 20.92 -5.57 -1.07
C PRO A 428 19.95 -4.41 -0.84
N ARG A 429 18.63 -4.68 -0.89
CA ARG A 429 17.61 -3.65 -0.62
C ARG A 429 17.61 -3.20 0.84
N VAL A 430 17.77 -4.14 1.78
CA VAL A 430 17.90 -3.81 3.20
C VAL A 430 19.13 -2.94 3.44
N GLY A 431 20.28 -3.29 2.83
CA GLY A 431 21.49 -2.47 2.91
C GLY A 431 21.30 -1.07 2.31
N GLU A 432 20.65 -0.95 1.15
CA GLU A 432 20.32 0.31 0.52
C GLU A 432 19.47 1.21 1.43
N LEU A 433 18.46 0.64 2.10
CA LEU A 433 17.58 1.38 3.02
C LEU A 433 18.31 1.85 4.27
N PHE A 434 19.09 0.97 4.95
CA PHE A 434 19.85 1.36 6.14
C PHE A 434 20.99 2.34 5.86
N GLU A 435 21.53 2.34 4.65
CA GLU A 435 22.53 3.31 4.22
C GLU A 435 21.90 4.58 3.62
N ALA A 436 20.59 4.64 3.53
CA ALA A 436 19.83 5.71 2.86
C ALA A 436 20.39 6.06 1.47
N ARG A 437 20.80 5.03 0.71
CA ARG A 437 21.33 5.23 -0.65
C ARG A 437 20.20 5.60 -1.60
N LYS A 438 20.50 6.49 -2.53
CA LYS A 438 19.56 6.80 -3.61
C LYS A 438 19.33 5.57 -4.47
N PRO A 439 18.09 5.11 -4.65
CA PRO A 439 17.79 3.95 -5.48
C PRO A 439 18.23 4.14 -6.93
N LYS A 440 18.76 3.10 -7.58
CA LYS A 440 19.15 3.14 -9.00
C LYS A 440 17.98 3.53 -9.90
N SER A 441 16.77 3.05 -9.55
CA SER A 441 15.51 3.42 -10.21
C SER A 441 14.60 4.14 -9.21
N SER A 442 14.93 5.43 -8.91
CA SER A 442 14.13 6.23 -7.97
C SER A 442 12.81 6.68 -8.61
N ALA A 443 11.69 6.52 -7.92
CA ALA A 443 10.43 7.14 -8.31
C ALA A 443 10.49 8.66 -8.11
N VAL A 444 9.70 9.40 -8.88
CA VAL A 444 9.47 10.83 -8.63
C VAL A 444 8.19 10.94 -7.80
N LEU A 445 8.25 11.67 -6.68
CA LEU A 445 7.14 11.86 -5.76
C LEU A 445 6.42 13.18 -6.01
N ALA A 446 5.12 13.22 -5.76
CA ALA A 446 4.32 14.43 -5.78
C ALA A 446 4.68 15.35 -4.60
N THR A 447 5.06 16.58 -4.86
CA THR A 447 5.41 17.56 -3.80
C THR A 447 4.20 18.23 -3.19
N VAL A 448 3.06 18.20 -3.87
CA VAL A 448 1.78 18.79 -3.43
C VAL A 448 0.62 17.90 -3.86
N SER A 449 -0.50 18.02 -3.13
CA SER A 449 -1.76 17.38 -3.55
C SER A 449 -2.44 18.23 -4.61
N GLY A 450 -3.05 17.61 -5.60
CA GLY A 450 -3.76 18.32 -6.66
C GLY A 450 -4.05 17.48 -7.88
N THR A 451 -4.49 18.13 -8.95
CA THR A 451 -4.82 17.50 -10.22
C THR A 451 -3.61 17.45 -11.14
N VAL A 452 -3.35 16.28 -11.70
CA VAL A 452 -2.24 16.02 -12.63
C VAL A 452 -2.56 16.51 -14.02
N ALA A 453 -1.62 17.21 -14.66
CA ALA A 453 -1.61 17.51 -16.08
C ALA A 453 -0.32 16.98 -16.71
N VAL A 454 -0.43 16.03 -17.62
CA VAL A 454 0.72 15.47 -18.34
C VAL A 454 1.00 16.34 -19.56
N LYS A 455 2.10 17.11 -19.52
CA LYS A 455 2.57 17.92 -20.64
C LYS A 455 3.71 17.20 -21.37
N GLY A 456 3.99 17.60 -22.60
CA GLY A 456 4.99 16.98 -23.47
C GLY A 456 6.39 16.78 -22.89
N ILE A 457 7.37 16.46 -23.74
CA ILE A 457 8.74 16.21 -23.34
C ILE A 457 9.55 17.51 -23.33
N VAL A 458 10.24 17.77 -22.23
CA VAL A 458 11.16 18.90 -22.05
C VAL A 458 12.53 18.37 -21.68
N LYS A 459 13.55 18.66 -22.48
CA LYS A 459 14.95 18.22 -22.26
C LYS A 459 15.10 16.70 -22.04
N GLY A 460 14.38 15.88 -22.81
CA GLY A 460 14.44 14.42 -22.72
C GLY A 460 13.76 13.84 -21.46
N LYS A 461 12.95 14.63 -20.76
CA LYS A 461 12.13 14.20 -19.62
C LYS A 461 10.69 14.61 -19.85
N ARG A 462 9.76 13.78 -19.38
CA ARG A 462 8.33 14.08 -19.44
C ARG A 462 7.97 15.09 -18.36
N LEU A 463 7.29 16.16 -18.74
CA LEU A 463 6.85 17.20 -17.82
C LEU A 463 5.46 16.85 -17.28
N ILE A 464 5.37 16.64 -15.98
CA ILE A 464 4.11 16.50 -15.23
C ILE A 464 3.92 17.78 -14.42
N VAL A 465 2.75 18.37 -14.54
CA VAL A 465 2.36 19.57 -13.79
C VAL A 465 1.23 19.18 -12.84
N ILE A 466 1.40 19.48 -11.57
CA ILE A 466 0.37 19.29 -10.55
C ILE A 466 -0.20 20.66 -10.24
N LYS A 467 -1.52 20.80 -10.35
CA LYS A 467 -2.26 22.01 -9.96
C LYS A 467 -2.87 21.78 -8.59
N ASP A 468 -2.50 22.61 -7.61
CA ASP A 468 -3.11 22.55 -6.30
C ASP A 468 -4.53 23.16 -6.31
N ILE A 469 -5.22 23.09 -5.17
CA ILE A 469 -6.57 23.66 -4.99
C ILE A 469 -6.63 25.17 -5.20
N PHE A 470 -5.48 25.88 -5.12
CA PHE A 470 -5.36 27.32 -5.34
C PHE A 470 -4.99 27.67 -6.78
N GLY A 471 -4.85 26.68 -7.67
CA GLY A 471 -4.48 26.85 -9.08
C GLY A 471 -2.99 27.05 -9.34
N LYS A 472 -2.13 26.92 -8.32
CA LYS A 472 -0.68 27.02 -8.48
C LYS A 472 -0.10 25.76 -9.13
N GLU A 473 0.77 25.95 -10.12
CA GLU A 473 1.36 24.87 -10.89
C GLU A 473 2.74 24.46 -10.35
N TYR A 474 2.91 23.17 -10.05
CA TYR A 474 4.17 22.55 -9.64
C TYR A 474 4.67 21.59 -10.70
N LYS A 475 5.91 21.77 -11.14
CA LYS A 475 6.51 21.05 -12.27
C LYS A 475 7.39 19.90 -11.80
N HIS A 476 7.11 18.69 -12.29
CA HIS A 476 7.88 17.48 -12.03
C HIS A 476 8.43 16.94 -13.35
N LEU A 477 9.69 16.55 -13.35
CA LEU A 477 10.37 16.01 -14.53
C LEU A 477 10.62 14.51 -14.35
N VAL A 478 9.90 13.69 -15.10
CA VAL A 478 10.01 12.23 -15.07
C VAL A 478 10.81 11.75 -16.28
N PRO A 479 11.86 10.90 -16.11
CA PRO A 479 12.57 10.30 -17.24
C PRO A 479 11.60 9.54 -18.17
N VAL A 480 11.78 9.68 -19.47
CA VAL A 480 10.88 9.09 -20.48
C VAL A 480 10.81 7.57 -20.38
N GLY A 481 11.92 6.91 -20.02
CA GLY A 481 11.97 5.46 -19.84
C GLY A 481 11.26 4.89 -18.61
N LYS A 482 10.62 5.74 -17.76
CA LYS A 482 9.86 5.27 -16.61
C LYS A 482 8.38 5.20 -16.92
N ARG A 483 7.75 4.10 -16.50
CA ARG A 483 6.29 3.95 -16.58
C ARG A 483 5.62 4.99 -15.68
N LEU A 484 4.69 5.75 -16.22
CA LEU A 484 3.84 6.63 -15.41
C LEU A 484 2.81 5.80 -14.65
N LEU A 485 2.60 6.16 -13.38
CA LEU A 485 1.55 5.60 -12.53
C LEU A 485 0.31 6.50 -12.50
N VAL A 486 0.44 7.73 -13.01
CA VAL A 486 -0.62 8.74 -13.03
C VAL A 486 -0.98 9.10 -14.46
N ARG A 487 -2.23 9.50 -14.67
CA ARG A 487 -2.79 9.94 -15.96
C ARG A 487 -3.18 11.41 -15.88
N ASP A 488 -3.44 11.99 -17.05
CA ASP A 488 -3.96 13.36 -17.13
C ASP A 488 -5.33 13.46 -16.45
N GLY A 489 -5.50 14.45 -15.57
CA GLY A 489 -6.70 14.65 -14.77
C GLY A 489 -6.84 13.82 -13.50
N ASP A 490 -5.87 12.97 -13.13
CA ASP A 490 -5.88 12.24 -11.86
C ASP A 490 -5.69 13.20 -10.68
N ASN A 491 -6.40 12.93 -9.58
CA ASN A 491 -6.16 13.59 -8.31
C ASN A 491 -5.15 12.77 -7.51
N ILE A 492 -4.10 13.42 -7.05
CA ILE A 492 -3.04 12.79 -6.27
C ILE A 492 -2.81 13.49 -4.94
N GLU A 493 -2.34 12.72 -3.97
CA GLU A 493 -1.94 13.22 -2.65
C GLU A 493 -0.44 13.52 -2.61
N VAL A 494 -0.03 14.37 -1.66
CA VAL A 494 1.37 14.68 -1.40
C VAL A 494 2.14 13.39 -1.06
N GLY A 495 3.33 13.20 -1.67
CA GLY A 495 4.15 12.00 -1.45
C GLY A 495 3.77 10.78 -2.31
N GLU A 496 2.71 10.85 -3.12
CA GLU A 496 2.33 9.77 -4.03
C GLU A 496 3.31 9.65 -5.21
N LYS A 497 3.56 8.42 -5.67
CA LYS A 497 4.51 8.13 -6.77
C LYS A 497 3.91 8.52 -8.12
N LEU A 498 4.61 9.36 -8.87
CA LEU A 498 4.24 9.75 -10.24
C LEU A 498 4.67 8.71 -11.29
N CYS A 499 5.71 7.95 -11.01
CA CYS A 499 6.25 6.94 -11.91
C CYS A 499 6.71 5.69 -11.16
N SER A 500 6.96 4.61 -11.91
CA SER A 500 7.51 3.37 -11.39
C SER A 500 8.91 3.59 -10.78
N GLY A 501 9.24 2.77 -9.80
CA GLY A 501 10.52 2.79 -9.09
C GLY A 501 10.36 2.86 -7.57
N ASN A 502 11.50 2.76 -6.88
CA ASN A 502 11.54 2.83 -5.43
C ASN A 502 11.53 4.29 -4.97
N ALA A 503 10.78 4.59 -3.92
CA ALA A 503 10.82 5.92 -3.33
C ALA A 503 12.20 6.16 -2.68
N ASP A 504 12.72 7.38 -2.84
CA ASP A 504 13.94 7.81 -2.19
C ASP A 504 13.62 8.27 -0.75
N PRO A 505 14.24 7.71 0.30
CA PRO A 505 14.03 8.14 1.67
C PRO A 505 14.29 9.64 1.89
N HIS A 506 15.24 10.22 1.16
CA HIS A 506 15.53 11.65 1.24
C HIS A 506 14.38 12.51 0.70
N ASP A 507 13.77 12.10 -0.43
CA ASP A 507 12.62 12.81 -0.97
C ASP A 507 11.40 12.72 -0.02
N ILE A 508 11.19 11.55 0.59
CA ILE A 508 10.13 11.36 1.59
C ILE A 508 10.36 12.26 2.81
N LEU A 509 11.59 12.33 3.31
CA LEU A 509 11.94 13.19 4.45
C LEU A 509 11.66 14.66 4.16
N LEU A 510 11.99 15.12 2.94
CA LEU A 510 11.76 16.51 2.52
C LEU A 510 10.28 16.85 2.29
N ILE A 511 9.51 15.91 1.75
CA ILE A 511 8.11 16.14 1.34
C ILE A 511 7.14 15.87 2.49
N LEU A 512 7.29 14.74 3.18
CA LEU A 512 6.34 14.24 4.19
C LEU A 512 6.83 14.42 5.63
N GLY A 513 8.12 14.73 5.83
CA GLY A 513 8.72 14.93 7.13
C GLY A 513 9.26 13.68 7.80
N GLU A 514 9.76 13.87 9.04
CA GLU A 514 10.54 12.87 9.79
C GLU A 514 9.73 11.60 10.11
N GLN A 515 8.53 11.75 10.65
CA GLN A 515 7.71 10.60 11.08
C GLN A 515 7.32 9.70 9.90
N ALA A 516 6.95 10.29 8.77
CA ALA A 516 6.61 9.54 7.56
C ALA A 516 7.83 8.80 7.00
N CYS A 517 9.02 9.43 7.05
CA CYS A 517 10.27 8.80 6.62
C CYS A 517 10.64 7.62 7.54
N GLN A 518 10.51 7.76 8.85
CA GLN A 518 10.74 6.68 9.82
C GLN A 518 9.82 5.50 9.54
N GLN A 519 8.53 5.76 9.39
CA GLN A 519 7.53 4.73 9.11
C GLN A 519 7.82 4.04 7.78
N PHE A 520 8.10 4.81 6.73
CA PHE A 520 8.44 4.29 5.41
C PHE A 520 9.63 3.33 5.44
N ILE A 521 10.74 3.73 6.07
CA ILE A 521 11.93 2.89 6.17
C ILE A 521 11.62 1.60 6.94
N MET A 522 10.87 1.70 8.03
CA MET A 522 10.48 0.56 8.85
C MET A 522 9.60 -0.42 8.05
N ASP A 523 8.58 0.09 7.35
CA ASP A 523 7.64 -0.72 6.59
C ASP A 523 8.31 -1.40 5.38
N GLU A 524 9.19 -0.70 4.67
CA GLU A 524 9.96 -1.26 3.55
C GLU A 524 10.90 -2.39 4.03
N ILE A 525 11.63 -2.18 5.13
CA ILE A 525 12.52 -3.21 5.69
C ILE A 525 11.69 -4.43 6.14
N GLN A 526 10.61 -4.21 6.87
CA GLN A 526 9.71 -5.29 7.29
C GLN A 526 9.13 -6.05 6.11
N SER A 527 8.74 -5.34 5.04
CA SER A 527 8.23 -5.97 3.82
C SER A 527 9.24 -6.94 3.21
N VAL A 528 10.53 -6.55 3.14
CA VAL A 528 11.59 -7.42 2.61
C VAL A 528 11.76 -8.68 3.48
N TYR A 529 11.75 -8.54 4.81
CA TYR A 529 11.88 -9.69 5.71
C TYR A 529 10.66 -10.59 5.69
N ARG A 530 9.44 -10.04 5.69
CA ARG A 530 8.18 -10.80 5.60
C ARG A 530 8.07 -11.60 4.31
N GLN A 531 8.46 -11.02 3.16
CA GLN A 531 8.49 -11.74 1.88
C GLN A 531 9.36 -13.00 1.92
N GLN A 532 10.36 -13.03 2.79
CA GLN A 532 11.22 -14.19 3.02
C GLN A 532 10.75 -15.09 4.18
N GLY A 533 9.57 -14.79 4.77
CA GLY A 533 9.01 -15.54 5.90
C GLY A 533 9.79 -15.35 7.20
N VAL A 534 10.50 -14.23 7.35
CA VAL A 534 11.23 -13.87 8.58
C VAL A 534 10.46 -12.78 9.30
N THR A 535 10.20 -12.99 10.59
CA THR A 535 9.56 -11.99 11.46
C THR A 535 10.61 -11.33 12.36
N ILE A 536 10.68 -10.01 12.32
CA ILE A 536 11.55 -9.19 13.18
C ILE A 536 10.65 -8.21 13.93
N ASN A 537 10.84 -8.04 15.23
CA ASN A 537 10.05 -7.07 15.97
C ASN A 537 10.41 -5.64 15.55
N ASP A 538 9.40 -4.80 15.36
CA ASP A 538 9.52 -3.41 14.89
C ASP A 538 10.49 -2.56 15.74
N LYS A 539 10.60 -2.84 17.05
CA LYS A 539 11.50 -2.11 17.94
C LYS A 539 12.98 -2.19 17.53
N HIS A 540 13.43 -3.34 17.01
CA HIS A 540 14.81 -3.52 16.60
C HIS A 540 15.14 -2.65 15.37
N ILE A 541 14.23 -2.62 14.40
CA ILE A 541 14.38 -1.74 13.24
C ILE A 541 14.27 -0.28 13.67
N GLY A 542 13.31 0.03 14.56
CA GLY A 542 13.09 1.37 15.08
C GLY A 542 14.31 1.96 15.81
N VAL A 543 15.05 1.15 16.58
CA VAL A 543 16.32 1.58 17.23
C VAL A 543 17.32 2.08 16.19
N ILE A 544 17.52 1.33 15.10
CA ILE A 544 18.47 1.71 14.05
C ILE A 544 17.97 2.95 13.29
N VAL A 545 16.70 2.98 12.90
CA VAL A 545 16.09 4.11 12.16
C VAL A 545 16.17 5.40 12.99
N ARG A 546 15.95 5.33 14.31
CA ARG A 546 16.14 6.49 15.20
C ARG A 546 17.57 7.01 15.16
N GLN A 547 18.58 6.13 15.13
CA GLN A 547 19.97 6.54 15.02
C GLN A 547 20.30 7.16 13.67
N MET A 548 19.68 6.71 12.56
CA MET A 548 19.86 7.31 11.23
C MET A 548 19.41 8.77 11.18
N LEU A 549 18.34 9.13 11.92
CA LEU A 549 17.76 10.47 11.93
C LEU A 549 18.20 11.34 13.12
N ARG A 550 19.25 10.92 13.85
CA ARG A 550 19.74 11.63 15.04
C ARG A 550 20.41 12.97 14.72
N LYS A 551 21.01 13.11 13.53
CA LYS A 551 21.78 14.29 13.15
C LYS A 551 20.98 15.21 12.24
N VAL A 552 21.24 16.52 12.38
CA VAL A 552 20.65 17.56 11.53
C VAL A 552 21.76 18.31 10.80
N GLU A 553 21.46 18.79 9.59
CA GLU A 553 22.32 19.67 8.85
C GLU A 553 22.12 21.11 9.32
N ILE A 554 23.20 21.78 9.67
CA ILE A 554 23.16 23.19 10.10
C ILE A 554 23.25 24.06 8.85
N ALA A 555 22.13 24.69 8.48
CA ALA A 555 22.07 25.57 7.31
C ALA A 555 22.80 26.90 7.52
N TYR A 556 22.70 27.47 8.74
CA TYR A 556 23.32 28.74 9.13
C TYR A 556 24.00 28.57 10.49
N PRO A 557 25.33 28.39 10.51
CA PRO A 557 26.06 28.14 11.77
C PRO A 557 26.15 29.34 12.71
N GLY A 558 25.80 30.56 12.27
CA GLY A 558 25.96 31.78 13.06
C GLY A 558 27.41 32.26 13.13
N ASP A 559 27.67 33.13 14.07
CA ASP A 559 29.01 33.74 14.27
C ASP A 559 29.86 32.99 15.32
N THR A 560 29.39 31.86 15.85
CA THR A 560 30.07 31.04 16.87
C THR A 560 30.23 29.60 16.44
#